data_28d3a2c8e58063380edbbc123fc1a491
#
_entry.id   28d3a2c8e58063380edbbc123fc1a491
#
_cell.length_a   1.000
_cell.length_b   1.000
_cell.length_c   1.000
_cell.angle_alpha   90.00
_cell.angle_beta   90.00
_cell.angle_gamma   90.00
#
_symmetry.space_group_name_H-M   'P 1'
#
loop_
_entity.id
_entity.type
_entity.pdbx_description
1 polymer ?
#
loop_
_entity_poly.entity_id
_entity_poly.type
_entity_poly.pdbx_seq_one_letter_code
_entity_poly.pdbx_strand_id
1 'polypeptide(L)'
;AVLAILLIALASTTSFEARQTGIVAEGGCGCHGGINSNTVITVDGLPEVFNASEEYLFTLTISNDDVPVENPDQNGGFSIILTGGGVLESVPDIDGNVAQEMDGGLTHTMDINDRRTWEFKWTAPADDTAIASFLIYGNAVNGNGAPSGDEWNKLEVDVLGINANPSAPSAEALTILMTVIGLAVGLILLGSMWVFYTRNPDNFSIGNFWAYLKPWLTTTDHKQVGILYFLYGFFFFLVGGLLALLFRI
;
A
#
# COMPACT_ATOMS: atom_id res chain seq x y z
N ALA A 1 24.60 -29.64 17.22
CA ALA A 1 24.14 -28.82 18.36
C ALA A 1 23.81 -27.38 17.92
N VAL A 2 24.69 -26.69 17.18
CA VAL A 2 24.48 -25.28 16.74
C VAL A 2 23.29 -25.14 15.80
N LEU A 3 23.08 -26.08 14.87
CA LEU A 3 21.96 -26.08 13.92
C LEU A 3 20.60 -26.27 14.62
N ALA A 4 20.57 -27.06 15.71
CA ALA A 4 19.35 -27.26 16.50
C ALA A 4 18.97 -26.02 17.32
N ILE A 5 19.96 -25.25 17.79
CA ILE A 5 19.73 -23.99 18.50
C ILE A 5 19.23 -22.91 17.53
N LEU A 6 19.73 -22.89 16.29
CA LEU A 6 19.26 -21.97 15.24
C LEU A 6 17.80 -22.27 14.82
N LEU A 7 17.41 -23.53 14.75
CA LEU A 7 16.04 -23.96 14.46
C LEU A 7 15.04 -23.65 15.60
N ILE A 8 15.50 -23.68 16.86
CA ILE A 8 14.67 -23.30 18.00
C ILE A 8 14.49 -21.77 18.07
N ALA A 9 15.50 -20.98 17.67
CA ALA A 9 15.39 -19.52 17.61
C ALA A 9 14.46 -19.02 16.49
N LEU A 10 14.23 -19.82 15.42
CA LEU A 10 13.26 -19.51 14.36
C LEU A 10 11.82 -19.93 14.71
N ALA A 11 11.62 -20.67 15.80
CA ALA A 11 10.32 -21.09 16.28
C ALA A 11 9.78 -20.23 17.44
N SER A 12 10.28 -19.01 17.61
CA SER A 12 9.58 -18.00 18.42
C SER A 12 8.31 -17.61 17.67
N THR A 13 7.26 -18.42 17.89
CA THR A 13 5.88 -18.02 17.62
C THR A 13 5.64 -16.76 18.45
N THR A 14 5.58 -15.62 17.81
CA THR A 14 4.97 -14.43 18.43
C THR A 14 3.53 -14.83 18.72
N SER A 15 3.23 -15.14 19.98
CA SER A 15 1.86 -15.26 20.44
C SER A 15 1.26 -13.87 20.31
N PHE A 16 0.41 -13.67 19.33
CA PHE A 16 -0.44 -12.48 19.25
C PHE A 16 -1.48 -12.65 20.37
N GLU A 17 -1.29 -11.93 21.46
CA GLU A 17 -2.33 -11.83 22.48
C GLU A 17 -3.47 -10.98 21.91
N ALA A 18 -4.71 -11.45 22.01
CA ALA A 18 -5.90 -10.67 21.69
C ALA A 18 -5.91 -9.42 22.59
N ARG A 19 -5.93 -8.22 21.97
CA ARG A 19 -5.86 -6.96 22.71
C ARG A 19 -7.26 -6.32 22.74
N GLN A 20 -7.82 -6.19 23.94
CA GLN A 20 -9.08 -5.46 24.16
C GLN A 20 -8.98 -3.97 23.82
N THR A 21 -7.76 -3.44 23.78
CA THR A 21 -7.48 -2.02 23.49
C THR A 21 -7.19 -1.73 22.02
N GLY A 22 -7.54 -2.66 21.12
CA GLY A 22 -7.30 -2.47 19.70
C GLY A 22 -5.83 -2.54 19.29
N ILE A 23 -5.63 -2.58 17.99
CA ILE A 23 -4.31 -2.56 17.33
C ILE A 23 -4.50 -1.96 15.94
N VAL A 24 -3.53 -1.19 15.47
CA VAL A 24 -3.43 -0.76 14.08
C VAL A 24 -2.34 -1.60 13.40
N ALA A 25 -2.73 -2.40 12.42
CA ALA A 25 -1.79 -3.21 11.66
C ALA A 25 -2.34 -3.50 10.26
N GLU A 26 -1.49 -3.44 9.25
CA GLU A 26 -1.86 -3.76 7.86
C GLU A 26 -2.30 -5.23 7.66
N GLY A 27 -1.98 -6.11 8.60
CA GLY A 27 -2.40 -7.51 8.62
C GLY A 27 -3.82 -7.74 9.16
N GLY A 28 -4.50 -6.71 9.65
CA GLY A 28 -5.86 -6.75 10.19
C GLY A 28 -5.97 -7.52 11.50
N CYS A 29 -7.14 -8.07 11.76
CA CYS A 29 -7.50 -8.74 13.02
C CYS A 29 -7.08 -10.23 13.05
N GLY A 30 -5.89 -10.57 12.58
CA GLY A 30 -5.40 -11.94 12.39
C GLY A 30 -5.42 -12.84 13.63
N CYS A 31 -5.50 -12.27 14.86
CA CYS A 31 -5.72 -13.02 16.09
C CYS A 31 -7.10 -13.68 16.16
N HIS A 32 -8.09 -13.14 15.43
CA HIS A 32 -9.49 -13.58 15.39
C HIS A 32 -9.78 -14.52 14.20
N GLY A 33 -8.77 -15.16 13.64
CA GLY A 33 -8.91 -16.08 12.51
C GLY A 33 -8.71 -15.42 11.16
N GLY A 34 -9.28 -16.00 10.09
CA GLY A 34 -9.22 -15.50 8.73
C GLY A 34 -10.30 -14.46 8.43
N ILE A 35 -10.16 -13.76 7.30
CA ILE A 35 -11.19 -12.87 6.77
C ILE A 35 -12.48 -13.67 6.52
N ASN A 36 -13.62 -13.11 6.95
CA ASN A 36 -14.93 -13.70 6.75
C ASN A 36 -15.87 -12.71 6.05
N SER A 37 -16.42 -13.10 4.91
CA SER A 37 -17.35 -12.27 4.12
C SER A 37 -18.71 -12.04 4.77
N ASN A 38 -19.09 -12.82 5.80
CA ASN A 38 -20.32 -12.62 6.58
C ASN A 38 -20.23 -11.36 7.46
N THR A 39 -18.99 -10.93 7.80
CA THR A 39 -18.78 -9.64 8.46
C THR A 39 -18.80 -8.55 7.39
N VAL A 40 -19.83 -7.71 7.43
CA VAL A 40 -20.04 -6.59 6.51
C VAL A 40 -19.62 -5.29 7.21
N ILE A 41 -18.76 -4.53 6.56
CA ILE A 41 -18.33 -3.20 7.00
C ILE A 41 -19.00 -2.18 6.09
N THR A 42 -19.72 -1.23 6.67
CA THR A 42 -20.32 -0.12 5.95
C THR A 42 -19.78 1.21 6.47
N VAL A 43 -19.61 2.16 5.56
CA VAL A 43 -19.18 3.52 5.86
C VAL A 43 -20.16 4.47 5.20
N ASP A 44 -20.88 5.22 6.02
CA ASP A 44 -21.89 6.18 5.57
C ASP A 44 -21.42 7.61 5.88
N GLY A 45 -21.46 8.51 4.91
CA GLY A 45 -21.10 9.92 5.08
C GLY A 45 -19.76 10.32 4.47
N LEU A 46 -18.88 9.38 4.08
CA LEU A 46 -17.74 9.73 3.26
C LEU A 46 -18.20 10.09 1.85
N PRO A 47 -17.71 11.22 1.27
CA PRO A 47 -18.05 11.59 -0.10
C PRO A 47 -17.28 10.72 -1.11
N GLU A 48 -17.75 10.62 -2.33
CA GLU A 48 -16.97 10.05 -3.45
C GLU A 48 -15.83 10.99 -3.86
N VAL A 49 -16.05 12.30 -3.70
CA VAL A 49 -15.11 13.38 -4.06
C VAL A 49 -15.04 14.40 -2.94
N PHE A 50 -13.83 14.78 -2.51
CA PHE A 50 -13.62 15.80 -1.48
C PHE A 50 -13.17 17.15 -2.02
N ASN A 51 -13.51 18.22 -1.30
CA ASN A 51 -12.92 19.56 -1.46
C ASN A 51 -11.75 19.75 -0.48
N ALA A 52 -10.77 20.57 -0.88
CA ALA A 52 -9.61 20.85 -0.05
C ALA A 52 -9.99 21.39 1.33
N SER A 53 -9.45 20.79 2.39
CA SER A 53 -9.63 21.20 3.79
C SER A 53 -11.08 21.19 4.30
N GLU A 54 -12.00 20.55 3.59
CA GLU A 54 -13.39 20.38 4.05
C GLU A 54 -13.49 19.27 5.10
N GLU A 55 -14.41 19.44 6.05
CA GLU A 55 -14.68 18.46 7.11
C GLU A 55 -15.87 17.59 6.74
N TYR A 56 -15.70 16.26 6.88
CA TYR A 56 -16.72 15.25 6.63
C TYR A 56 -16.94 14.41 7.89
N LEU A 57 -18.20 14.24 8.26
CA LEU A 57 -18.59 13.30 9.30
C LEU A 57 -19.03 11.98 8.64
N PHE A 58 -18.56 10.88 9.18
CA PHE A 58 -18.96 9.56 8.68
C PHE A 58 -19.15 8.56 9.81
N THR A 59 -19.98 7.57 9.55
CA THR A 59 -20.31 6.49 10.48
C THR A 59 -19.75 5.18 9.95
N LEU A 60 -18.99 4.48 10.77
CA LEU A 60 -18.53 3.12 10.54
C LEU A 60 -19.47 2.17 11.26
N THR A 61 -20.01 1.19 10.53
CA THR A 61 -20.85 0.12 11.10
C THR A 61 -20.32 -1.25 10.69
N ILE A 62 -20.26 -2.15 11.66
CA ILE A 62 -19.89 -3.56 11.46
C ILE A 62 -21.13 -4.40 11.73
N SER A 63 -21.56 -5.22 10.79
CA SER A 63 -22.68 -6.15 10.94
C SER A 63 -22.26 -7.58 10.65
N ASN A 64 -22.72 -8.50 11.49
CA ASN A 64 -22.58 -9.94 11.29
C ASN A 64 -23.68 -10.64 12.13
N ASP A 65 -24.60 -11.29 11.43
CA ASP A 65 -25.76 -11.98 12.06
C ASP A 65 -25.38 -13.36 12.63
N ASP A 66 -24.25 -13.91 12.21
CA ASP A 66 -23.77 -15.24 12.65
C ASP A 66 -22.94 -15.18 13.93
N VAL A 67 -22.50 -13.95 14.35
CA VAL A 67 -21.75 -13.74 15.59
C VAL A 67 -22.68 -13.24 16.69
N PRO A 68 -23.15 -14.13 17.59
CA PRO A 68 -24.02 -13.74 18.69
C PRO A 68 -23.26 -12.88 19.71
N VAL A 69 -23.98 -11.94 20.33
CA VAL A 69 -23.42 -11.13 21.42
C VAL A 69 -23.66 -11.87 22.73
N GLU A 70 -22.61 -12.50 23.30
CA GLU A 70 -22.66 -13.17 24.59
C GLU A 70 -22.47 -12.20 25.75
N ASN A 71 -21.59 -11.20 25.55
CA ASN A 71 -21.35 -10.12 26.50
C ASN A 71 -21.54 -8.75 25.81
N PRO A 72 -22.53 -7.94 26.20
CA PRO A 72 -22.76 -6.65 25.57
C PRO A 72 -21.63 -5.63 25.78
N ASP A 73 -20.77 -5.82 26.78
CA ASP A 73 -19.64 -4.93 27.05
C ASP A 73 -18.45 -5.15 26.10
N GLN A 74 -18.51 -6.19 25.25
CA GLN A 74 -17.46 -6.52 24.26
C GLN A 74 -18.13 -7.03 22.99
N ASN A 75 -18.45 -6.12 22.08
CA ASN A 75 -19.29 -6.44 20.92
C ASN A 75 -18.59 -6.23 19.58
N GLY A 76 -17.63 -5.32 19.52
CA GLY A 76 -16.96 -5.02 18.27
C GLY A 76 -15.61 -4.36 18.44
N GLY A 77 -14.86 -4.30 17.34
CA GLY A 77 -13.59 -3.61 17.27
C GLY A 77 -13.29 -3.18 15.86
N PHE A 78 -12.48 -2.14 15.71
CA PHE A 78 -12.07 -1.63 14.42
C PHE A 78 -10.64 -1.12 14.42
N SER A 79 -10.09 -0.98 13.22
CA SER A 79 -8.86 -0.24 12.92
C SER A 79 -9.05 0.51 11.61
N ILE A 80 -8.67 1.78 11.56
CA ILE A 80 -8.72 2.62 10.36
C ILE A 80 -7.32 3.16 10.11
N ILE A 81 -6.78 2.88 8.93
CA ILE A 81 -5.52 3.44 8.44
C ILE A 81 -5.87 4.40 7.31
N LEU A 82 -5.44 5.66 7.44
CA LEU A 82 -5.62 6.69 6.43
C LEU A 82 -4.29 6.98 5.74
N THR A 83 -4.29 6.91 4.42
CA THR A 83 -3.17 7.34 3.57
C THR A 83 -3.64 8.38 2.56
N GLY A 84 -2.71 9.09 1.93
CA GLY A 84 -3.07 10.14 0.94
C GLY A 84 -3.42 11.49 1.55
N GLY A 85 -3.46 11.60 2.89
CA GLY A 85 -3.54 12.89 3.61
C GLY A 85 -4.87 13.18 4.27
N GLY A 86 -4.88 14.33 4.96
CA GLY A 86 -5.98 14.73 5.82
C GLY A 86 -5.76 14.35 7.29
N VAL A 87 -6.72 14.67 8.13
CA VAL A 87 -6.71 14.37 9.57
C VAL A 87 -7.97 13.62 9.92
N LEU A 88 -7.80 12.45 10.54
CA LEU A 88 -8.90 11.61 11.01
C LEU A 88 -9.00 11.71 12.53
N GLU A 89 -10.17 12.03 13.04
CA GLU A 89 -10.47 12.19 14.47
C GLU A 89 -11.69 11.36 14.85
N SER A 90 -11.68 10.81 16.07
CA SER A 90 -12.86 10.18 16.65
C SER A 90 -13.83 11.23 17.15
N VAL A 91 -15.12 11.04 16.88
CA VAL A 91 -16.17 11.82 17.55
C VAL A 91 -16.42 11.21 18.93
N PRO A 92 -16.36 12.01 20.03
CA PRO A 92 -16.67 11.50 21.35
C PRO A 92 -18.09 10.94 21.44
N ASP A 93 -18.26 9.83 22.16
CA ASP A 93 -19.58 9.32 22.50
C ASP A 93 -20.27 10.16 23.59
N ILE A 94 -21.45 9.72 24.05
CA ILE A 94 -22.23 10.45 25.07
C ILE A 94 -21.49 10.59 26.39
N ASP A 95 -20.58 9.71 26.72
CA ASP A 95 -19.77 9.70 27.94
C ASP A 95 -18.41 10.38 27.74
N GLY A 96 -18.12 10.84 26.53
CA GLY A 96 -16.86 11.50 26.14
C GLY A 96 -15.74 10.56 25.75
N ASN A 97 -16.02 9.25 25.56
CA ASN A 97 -15.02 8.28 25.15
C ASN A 97 -14.72 8.41 23.65
N VAL A 98 -13.46 8.19 23.29
CA VAL A 98 -12.95 8.33 21.93
C VAL A 98 -12.10 7.12 21.52
N ALA A 99 -11.93 6.93 20.22
CA ALA A 99 -10.92 6.02 19.70
C ALA A 99 -9.51 6.52 20.02
N GLN A 100 -8.56 5.61 20.07
CA GLN A 100 -7.15 5.95 20.31
C GLN A 100 -6.37 6.01 18.97
N GLU A 101 -5.44 6.95 18.91
CA GLU A 101 -4.44 6.98 17.85
C GLU A 101 -3.30 5.99 18.17
N MET A 102 -2.91 5.20 17.20
CA MET A 102 -1.83 4.24 17.33
C MET A 102 -1.21 3.98 15.94
N ASP A 103 0.10 4.02 15.84
CA ASP A 103 0.86 3.62 14.63
C ASP A 103 0.33 4.22 13.31
N GLY A 104 -0.14 5.48 13.36
CA GLY A 104 -0.63 6.22 12.18
C GLY A 104 -2.07 5.91 11.77
N GLY A 105 -2.85 5.27 12.63
CA GLY A 105 -4.27 5.03 12.44
C GLY A 105 -5.10 5.26 13.69
N LEU A 106 -6.40 5.00 13.59
CA LEU A 106 -7.33 4.99 14.73
C LEU A 106 -7.79 3.56 15.01
N THR A 107 -7.91 3.22 16.29
CA THR A 107 -8.50 1.95 16.73
C THR A 107 -9.35 2.14 17.98
N HIS A 108 -10.23 1.19 18.28
CA HIS A 108 -11.09 1.22 19.44
C HIS A 108 -10.30 1.17 20.76
N THR A 109 -10.91 1.68 21.81
CA THR A 109 -10.50 1.48 23.21
C THR A 109 -11.44 0.49 23.90
N MET A 110 -11.14 0.12 25.14
CA MET A 110 -12.05 -0.72 25.95
C MET A 110 -13.39 -0.04 26.24
N ASP A 111 -13.41 1.30 26.25
CA ASP A 111 -14.60 2.08 26.60
C ASP A 111 -15.60 2.22 25.45
N ILE A 112 -15.18 1.87 24.22
CA ILE A 112 -16.02 1.95 23.00
C ILE A 112 -16.09 0.65 22.22
N ASN A 113 -15.68 -0.49 22.78
CA ASN A 113 -15.77 -1.80 22.14
C ASN A 113 -17.07 -2.54 22.45
N ASP A 114 -17.97 -1.92 23.20
CA ASP A 114 -19.32 -2.39 23.55
C ASP A 114 -20.33 -2.30 22.40
N ARG A 115 -19.91 -1.77 21.26
CA ARG A 115 -20.77 -1.43 20.10
C ARG A 115 -20.13 -1.86 18.79
N ARG A 116 -20.92 -1.80 17.72
CA ARG A 116 -20.49 -2.08 16.33
C ARG A 116 -20.69 -0.88 15.41
N THR A 117 -20.90 0.32 15.99
CA THR A 117 -21.09 1.58 15.24
C THR A 117 -20.36 2.70 15.92
N TRP A 118 -19.57 3.46 15.15
CA TRP A 118 -18.76 4.59 15.63
C TRP A 118 -18.83 5.74 14.63
N GLU A 119 -18.69 6.96 15.13
CA GLU A 119 -18.67 8.19 14.34
C GLU A 119 -17.26 8.78 14.30
N PHE A 120 -16.89 9.29 13.14
CA PHE A 120 -15.60 9.90 12.89
C PHE A 120 -15.77 11.20 12.14
N LYS A 121 -14.77 12.08 12.30
CA LYS A 121 -14.59 13.30 11.55
C LYS A 121 -13.31 13.18 10.73
N TRP A 122 -13.39 13.42 9.45
CA TRP A 122 -12.25 13.51 8.57
C TRP A 122 -12.14 14.92 7.99
N THR A 123 -11.01 15.59 8.23
CA THR A 123 -10.66 16.85 7.55
C THR A 123 -9.80 16.49 6.34
N ALA A 124 -10.30 16.76 5.16
CA ALA A 124 -9.63 16.46 3.91
C ALA A 124 -8.28 17.21 3.77
N PRO A 125 -7.31 16.69 3.01
CA PRO A 125 -6.05 17.39 2.76
C PRO A 125 -6.27 18.71 2.02
N ALA A 126 -5.29 19.62 2.15
CA ALA A 126 -5.30 20.88 1.40
C ALA A 126 -5.01 20.67 -0.10
N ASP A 127 -4.44 19.55 -0.49
CA ASP A 127 -4.19 19.16 -1.87
C ASP A 127 -5.39 18.39 -2.43
N ASP A 128 -6.19 19.05 -3.22
CA ASP A 128 -7.37 18.49 -3.88
C ASP A 128 -7.07 17.66 -5.14
N THR A 129 -5.80 17.43 -5.45
CA THR A 129 -5.35 16.48 -6.45
C THR A 129 -5.00 15.12 -5.84
N ALA A 130 -5.00 15.00 -4.51
CA ALA A 130 -4.70 13.78 -3.78
C ALA A 130 -5.86 12.77 -3.86
N ILE A 131 -5.55 11.52 -3.56
CA ILE A 131 -6.53 10.45 -3.28
C ILE A 131 -6.32 10.04 -1.83
N ALA A 132 -7.36 10.17 -1.03
CA ALA A 132 -7.36 9.71 0.36
C ALA A 132 -7.89 8.28 0.41
N SER A 133 -7.05 7.33 0.86
CA SER A 133 -7.41 5.91 0.95
C SER A 133 -7.59 5.49 2.39
N PHE A 134 -8.76 4.96 2.70
CA PHE A 134 -9.12 4.41 4.00
C PHE A 134 -9.05 2.90 3.94
N LEU A 135 -8.13 2.30 4.69
CA LEU A 135 -8.10 0.86 4.93
C LEU A 135 -8.73 0.60 6.30
N ILE A 136 -9.88 -0.03 6.29
CA ILE A 136 -10.71 -0.24 7.47
C ILE A 136 -10.80 -1.74 7.75
N TYR A 137 -10.47 -2.12 8.97
CA TYR A 137 -10.70 -3.46 9.50
C TYR A 137 -11.83 -3.39 10.52
N GLY A 138 -12.78 -4.30 10.41
CA GLY A 138 -13.90 -4.41 11.33
C GLY A 138 -14.03 -5.83 11.86
N ASN A 139 -14.14 -5.97 13.18
CA ASN A 139 -14.29 -7.24 13.87
C ASN A 139 -15.62 -7.30 14.63
N ALA A 140 -16.45 -8.27 14.30
CA ALA A 140 -17.63 -8.61 15.07
C ALA A 140 -17.21 -9.57 16.20
N VAL A 141 -17.33 -9.12 17.43
CA VAL A 141 -16.89 -9.84 18.62
C VAL A 141 -18.10 -10.46 19.32
N ASN A 142 -17.99 -11.73 19.78
CA ASN A 142 -19.05 -12.39 20.53
C ASN A 142 -19.01 -12.11 22.05
N GLY A 143 -17.92 -11.56 22.57
CA GLY A 143 -17.76 -11.17 23.97
C GLY A 143 -17.41 -12.32 24.92
N ASN A 144 -16.98 -13.49 24.42
CA ASN A 144 -16.61 -14.64 25.28
C ASN A 144 -15.23 -14.49 25.93
N GLY A 145 -14.51 -13.39 25.69
CA GLY A 145 -13.17 -13.11 26.23
C GLY A 145 -12.03 -13.85 25.51
N ALA A 146 -12.33 -14.55 24.42
CA ALA A 146 -11.37 -15.26 23.59
C ALA A 146 -11.56 -14.86 22.11
N PRO A 147 -10.55 -14.98 21.25
CA PRO A 147 -10.68 -14.67 19.83
C PRO A 147 -11.51 -15.71 19.05
N SER A 148 -11.97 -16.78 19.69
CA SER A 148 -12.76 -17.84 19.06
C SER A 148 -14.23 -17.44 18.94
N GLY A 149 -14.77 -17.61 17.75
CA GLY A 149 -16.15 -17.22 17.44
C GLY A 149 -16.34 -15.75 17.06
N ASP A 150 -15.26 -15.00 17.02
CA ASP A 150 -15.21 -13.67 16.42
C ASP A 150 -14.96 -13.78 14.91
N GLU A 151 -15.49 -12.84 14.15
CA GLU A 151 -15.31 -12.79 12.70
C GLU A 151 -15.01 -11.37 12.24
N TRP A 152 -14.04 -11.23 11.35
CA TRP A 152 -13.60 -9.93 10.87
C TRP A 152 -13.52 -9.85 9.34
N ASN A 153 -13.54 -8.63 8.83
CA ASN A 153 -13.36 -8.34 7.42
C ASN A 153 -12.58 -7.03 7.25
N LYS A 154 -12.28 -6.67 5.99
CA LYS A 154 -11.69 -5.39 5.62
C LYS A 154 -12.52 -4.69 4.55
N LEU A 155 -12.44 -3.38 4.53
CA LEU A 155 -13.00 -2.50 3.51
C LEU A 155 -11.94 -1.48 3.10
N GLU A 156 -11.76 -1.29 1.80
CA GLU A 156 -10.92 -0.24 1.24
C GLU A 156 -11.83 0.79 0.55
N VAL A 157 -11.68 2.06 0.92
CA VAL A 157 -12.46 3.18 0.36
C VAL A 157 -11.50 4.26 -0.08
N ASP A 158 -11.55 4.61 -1.37
CA ASP A 158 -10.82 5.73 -1.93
C ASP A 158 -11.75 6.92 -2.11
N VAL A 159 -11.35 8.08 -1.57
CA VAL A 159 -12.03 9.35 -1.75
C VAL A 159 -11.14 10.25 -2.61
N LEU A 160 -11.63 10.64 -3.76
CA LEU A 160 -10.85 11.42 -4.72
C LEU A 160 -10.95 12.91 -4.40
N GLY A 161 -9.84 13.63 -4.50
CA GLY A 161 -9.89 15.09 -4.54
C GLY A 161 -10.61 15.56 -5.81
N ILE A 162 -11.31 16.70 -5.74
CA ILE A 162 -12.10 17.21 -6.87
C ILE A 162 -11.28 17.44 -8.16
N ASN A 163 -9.97 17.66 -8.01
CA ASN A 163 -9.02 17.78 -9.11
C ASN A 163 -8.09 16.56 -9.25
N ALA A 164 -8.39 15.46 -8.56
CA ALA A 164 -7.62 14.22 -8.66
C ALA A 164 -7.72 13.63 -10.08
N ASN A 165 -6.61 13.07 -10.53
CA ASN A 165 -6.58 12.32 -11.79
C ASN A 165 -6.28 10.84 -11.46
N PRO A 166 -7.30 10.00 -11.31
CA PRO A 166 -7.12 8.59 -10.97
C PRO A 166 -6.37 7.79 -12.04
N SER A 167 -6.28 8.33 -13.27
CA SER A 167 -5.51 7.71 -14.35
C SER A 167 -4.03 8.13 -14.35
N ALA A 168 -3.61 9.06 -13.49
CA ALA A 168 -2.21 9.43 -13.37
C ALA A 168 -1.43 8.28 -12.66
N PRO A 169 -0.26 7.89 -13.20
CA PRO A 169 0.57 6.89 -12.54
C PRO A 169 1.00 7.41 -11.15
N SER A 170 0.91 6.56 -10.14
CA SER A 170 1.36 6.90 -8.80
C SER A 170 2.85 7.27 -8.78
N ALA A 171 3.28 8.06 -7.81
CA ALA A 171 4.70 8.41 -7.63
C ALA A 171 5.58 7.15 -7.48
N GLU A 172 5.04 6.10 -6.85
CA GLU A 172 5.69 4.80 -6.72
C GLU A 172 5.85 4.11 -8.08
N ALA A 173 4.81 4.06 -8.90
CA ALA A 173 4.86 3.50 -10.25
C ALA A 173 5.88 4.23 -11.14
N LEU A 174 5.94 5.58 -11.06
CA LEU A 174 6.96 6.37 -11.76
C LEU A 174 8.38 6.07 -11.26
N THR A 175 8.56 5.90 -9.95
CA THR A 175 9.86 5.55 -9.37
C THR A 175 10.33 4.17 -9.82
N ILE A 176 9.46 3.18 -9.80
CA ILE A 176 9.75 1.83 -10.31
C ILE A 176 10.12 1.89 -11.79
N LEU A 177 9.35 2.62 -12.60
CA LEU A 177 9.62 2.78 -14.03
C LEU A 177 10.99 3.41 -14.27
N MET A 178 11.31 4.52 -13.59
CA MET A 178 12.61 5.19 -13.74
C MET A 178 13.77 4.29 -13.30
N THR A 179 13.59 3.50 -12.25
CA THR A 179 14.57 2.52 -11.78
C THR A 179 14.81 1.42 -12.82
N VAL A 180 13.75 0.86 -13.39
CA VAL A 180 13.85 -0.18 -14.42
C VAL A 180 14.55 0.36 -15.68
N ILE A 181 14.18 1.57 -16.12
CA ILE A 181 14.86 2.23 -17.27
C ILE A 181 16.33 2.45 -16.97
N GLY A 182 16.66 2.97 -15.78
CA GLY A 182 18.04 3.18 -15.35
C GLY A 182 18.89 1.90 -15.34
N LEU A 183 18.34 0.80 -14.81
CA LEU A 183 18.97 -0.52 -14.82
C LEU A 183 19.17 -1.04 -16.24
N ALA A 184 18.19 -0.92 -17.11
CA ALA A 184 18.30 -1.35 -18.50
C ALA A 184 19.39 -0.59 -19.26
N VAL A 185 19.45 0.73 -19.11
CA VAL A 185 20.51 1.57 -19.69
C VAL A 185 21.89 1.18 -19.13
N GLY A 186 21.97 0.99 -17.80
CA GLY A 186 23.20 0.54 -17.14
C GLY A 186 23.72 -0.80 -17.70
N LEU A 187 22.84 -1.78 -17.87
CA LEU A 187 23.19 -3.09 -18.43
C LEU A 187 23.67 -2.99 -19.89
N ILE A 188 23.04 -2.15 -20.71
CA ILE A 188 23.47 -1.91 -22.10
C ILE A 188 24.86 -1.28 -22.13
N LEU A 189 25.13 -0.27 -21.27
CA LEU A 189 26.44 0.36 -21.18
C LEU A 189 27.51 -0.61 -20.69
N LEU A 190 27.24 -1.38 -19.64
CA LEU A 190 28.17 -2.40 -19.12
C LEU A 190 28.44 -3.50 -20.16
N GLY A 191 27.40 -3.96 -20.85
CA GLY A 191 27.53 -4.93 -21.92
C GLY A 191 28.39 -4.43 -23.09
N SER A 192 28.17 -3.17 -23.51
CA SER A 192 28.96 -2.55 -24.55
C SER A 192 30.44 -2.34 -24.12
N MET A 193 30.67 -1.96 -22.87
CA MET A 193 31.97 -1.83 -22.26
C MET A 193 32.71 -3.19 -22.19
N TRP A 194 31.98 -4.24 -21.81
CA TRP A 194 32.51 -5.61 -21.79
C TRP A 194 32.95 -6.09 -23.19
N VAL A 195 32.09 -5.87 -24.20
CA VAL A 195 32.41 -6.22 -25.61
C VAL A 195 33.62 -5.42 -26.09
N PHE A 196 33.74 -4.15 -25.75
CA PHE A 196 34.90 -3.33 -26.11
C PHE A 196 36.17 -3.84 -25.40
N TYR A 197 36.10 -4.14 -24.09
CA TYR A 197 37.20 -4.70 -23.31
C TYR A 197 37.71 -6.02 -23.90
N THR A 198 36.83 -6.96 -24.22
CA THR A 198 37.21 -8.27 -24.77
C THR A 198 37.86 -8.19 -26.15
N ARG A 199 37.54 -7.15 -26.91
CA ARG A 199 38.12 -6.91 -28.24
C ARG A 199 39.43 -6.11 -28.22
N ASN A 200 39.64 -5.32 -27.16
CA ASN A 200 40.78 -4.39 -27.04
C ASN A 200 41.36 -4.40 -25.61
N PRO A 201 41.83 -5.54 -25.07
CA PRO A 201 42.24 -5.67 -23.70
C PRO A 201 43.42 -4.76 -23.32
N ASP A 202 44.38 -4.59 -24.24
CA ASP A 202 45.62 -3.83 -24.01
C ASP A 202 45.40 -2.30 -24.05
N ASN A 203 44.29 -1.84 -24.61
CA ASN A 203 43.98 -0.42 -24.82
C ASN A 203 42.70 0.01 -24.13
N PHE A 204 42.24 -0.73 -23.09
CA PHE A 204 41.03 -0.36 -22.39
C PHE A 204 41.22 0.90 -21.55
N SER A 205 40.49 1.95 -21.90
CA SER A 205 40.29 3.16 -21.12
C SER A 205 38.90 3.74 -21.41
N ILE A 206 38.38 4.54 -20.48
CA ILE A 206 37.07 5.22 -20.66
C ILE A 206 37.11 6.16 -21.86
N GLY A 207 38.26 6.83 -22.12
CA GLY A 207 38.44 7.70 -23.28
C GLY A 207 38.40 6.90 -24.60
N ASN A 208 39.06 5.76 -24.66
CA ASN A 208 39.04 4.90 -25.84
C ASN A 208 37.66 4.27 -26.07
N PHE A 209 36.97 3.89 -25.00
CA PHE A 209 35.60 3.41 -25.08
C PHE A 209 34.65 4.50 -25.63
N TRP A 210 34.80 5.75 -25.16
CA TRP A 210 34.02 6.88 -25.69
C TRP A 210 34.32 7.16 -27.18
N ALA A 211 35.59 7.10 -27.56
CA ALA A 211 36.02 7.25 -28.96
C ALA A 211 35.43 6.15 -29.84
N TYR A 212 35.22 4.94 -29.30
CA TYR A 212 34.56 3.82 -29.99
C TYR A 212 33.03 4.06 -30.12
N LEU A 213 32.37 4.56 -29.08
CA LEU A 213 30.92 4.81 -29.06
C LEU A 213 30.51 6.03 -29.91
N LYS A 214 31.30 7.09 -29.88
CA LYS A 214 30.98 8.34 -30.57
C LYS A 214 30.64 8.19 -32.06
N PRO A 215 31.40 7.42 -32.87
CA PRO A 215 31.05 7.19 -34.27
C PRO A 215 29.68 6.51 -34.47
N TRP A 216 29.25 5.65 -33.55
CA TRP A 216 27.94 5.01 -33.61
C TRP A 216 26.79 6.00 -33.36
N LEU A 217 27.00 6.98 -32.48
CA LEU A 217 26.01 7.99 -32.15
C LEU A 217 25.90 9.10 -33.21
N THR A 218 26.95 9.27 -34.03
CA THR A 218 27.04 10.34 -35.04
C THR A 218 27.15 9.83 -36.46
N THR A 219 26.89 8.53 -36.68
CA THR A 219 27.07 7.87 -37.97
C THR A 219 26.05 8.27 -39.01
N THR A 220 26.47 8.38 -40.26
CA THR A 220 25.62 8.49 -41.46
C THR A 220 25.58 7.21 -42.28
N ASP A 221 26.28 6.15 -41.82
CA ASP A 221 26.27 4.85 -42.48
C ASP A 221 24.92 4.14 -42.32
N HIS A 222 24.25 3.87 -43.42
CA HIS A 222 22.93 3.25 -43.47
C HIS A 222 22.84 1.90 -42.74
N LYS A 223 23.90 1.12 -42.70
CA LYS A 223 23.92 -0.16 -41.96
C LYS A 223 23.93 0.06 -40.45
N GLN A 224 24.79 0.98 -39.98
CA GLN A 224 24.87 1.33 -38.58
C GLN A 224 23.58 2.02 -38.10
N VAL A 225 23.05 2.94 -38.90
CA VAL A 225 21.77 3.60 -38.68
C VAL A 225 20.64 2.56 -38.57
N GLY A 226 20.59 1.57 -39.48
CA GLY A 226 19.59 0.51 -39.45
C GLY A 226 19.67 -0.35 -38.19
N ILE A 227 20.87 -0.68 -37.71
CA ILE A 227 21.06 -1.40 -36.43
C ILE A 227 20.61 -0.55 -35.24
N LEU A 228 20.94 0.74 -35.23
CA LEU A 228 20.51 1.65 -34.19
C LEU A 228 18.97 1.77 -34.14
N TYR A 229 18.31 1.90 -35.28
CA TYR A 229 16.84 1.92 -35.33
C TYR A 229 16.22 0.65 -34.78
N PHE A 230 16.79 -0.53 -35.13
CA PHE A 230 16.32 -1.79 -34.58
C PHE A 230 16.51 -1.88 -33.07
N LEU A 231 17.65 -1.48 -32.54
CA LEU A 231 17.94 -1.46 -31.10
C LEU A 231 17.03 -0.47 -30.36
N TYR A 232 16.85 0.73 -30.89
CA TYR A 232 15.93 1.73 -30.34
C TYR A 232 14.48 1.22 -30.36
N GLY A 233 14.03 0.70 -31.48
CA GLY A 233 12.68 0.14 -31.60
C GLY A 233 12.41 -0.98 -30.61
N PHE A 234 13.38 -1.89 -30.45
CA PHE A 234 13.29 -2.97 -29.46
C PHE A 234 13.29 -2.44 -28.01
N PHE A 235 14.13 -1.45 -27.71
CA PHE A 235 14.15 -0.80 -26.39
C PHE A 235 12.81 -0.15 -26.08
N PHE A 236 12.25 0.65 -26.98
CA PHE A 236 10.95 1.30 -26.77
C PHE A 236 9.79 0.30 -26.75
N PHE A 237 9.88 -0.80 -27.46
CA PHE A 237 8.91 -1.91 -27.35
C PHE A 237 8.91 -2.52 -25.95
N LEU A 238 10.07 -2.76 -25.36
CA LEU A 238 10.17 -3.26 -23.98
C LEU A 238 9.65 -2.25 -22.97
N VAL A 239 10.02 -0.98 -23.11
CA VAL A 239 9.54 0.09 -22.24
C VAL A 239 8.03 0.25 -22.35
N GLY A 240 7.48 0.25 -23.56
CA GLY A 240 6.04 0.34 -23.81
C GLY A 240 5.28 -0.89 -23.25
N GLY A 241 5.84 -2.08 -23.37
CA GLY A 241 5.28 -3.29 -22.76
C GLY A 241 5.26 -3.25 -21.24
N LEU A 242 6.34 -2.76 -20.61
CA LEU A 242 6.40 -2.55 -19.16
C LEU A 242 5.40 -1.50 -18.69
N LEU A 243 5.30 -0.38 -19.41
CA LEU A 243 4.29 0.66 -19.13
C LEU A 243 2.87 0.10 -19.22
N ALA A 244 2.56 -0.68 -20.26
CA ALA A 244 1.24 -1.28 -20.41
C ALA A 244 0.90 -2.27 -19.28
N LEU A 245 1.89 -2.96 -18.71
CA LEU A 245 1.71 -3.81 -17.54
C LEU A 245 1.45 -2.97 -16.28
N LEU A 246 2.16 -1.87 -16.08
CA LEU A 246 1.98 -0.97 -14.93
C LEU A 246 0.61 -0.28 -14.91
N PHE A 247 0.05 0.03 -16.09
CA PHE A 247 -1.31 0.62 -16.18
C PHE A 247 -2.45 -0.42 -16.07
N ARG A 248 -2.12 -1.70 -15.98
CA ARG A 248 -3.13 -2.78 -15.90
C ARG A 248 -3.25 -3.35 -14.47
N ILE A 249 -2.38 -2.94 -13.55
CA ILE A 249 -2.42 -3.28 -12.13
C ILE A 249 -3.12 -2.18 -11.39
#